data_8968943c664744decabd76c033a0d1b3
#
_entry.id   8968943c664744decabd76c033a0d1b3
#
_cell.length_a   1.000
_cell.length_b   1.000
_cell.length_c   1.000
_cell.angle_alpha   90.00
_cell.angle_beta   90.00
_cell.angle_gamma   90.00
#
_symmetry.space_group_name_H-M   'P 1'
#
loop_
_entity.id
_entity.type
_entity.pdbx_description
1 polymer ?
#
loop_
_entity_poly.entity_id
_entity_poly.type
_entity_poly.pdbx_seq_one_letter_code
_entity_poly.pdbx_strand_id
1 'polypeptide(L)'
;MDVESLAGHLLPVGSVFRFLAEHRGRLFPDSLFADLFPSGRGRPSIPGEVIASVIVLQSLHGLSDREAVDALTFDLRWKAACGYPVDAKAFDASSLTVWRARLASSERPQRIFEVVRDVIAATGAVKGRQRRVLDSTILDDAVARQDTVTQLIAQVRRVGREVPGAHQVIAERCTRLAALTGQGYDSTAKPRIAWDDAQARDELVTALVNDALALLDGLDVEAITGQGGKPAEAIALLALVAGQDVEPAEDSDGTDGKWRIARKVAPDRVISTVDPEARHAHKTVERRQDGFKAHVVIEPETGLATMVELT
;
A
#
# COMPACT_ATOMS: atom_id res chain seq x y z
N MET A 1 17.05 35.27 -0.11
CA MET A 1 17.30 35.76 1.26
C MET A 1 16.62 34.78 2.21
N ASP A 2 17.30 34.35 3.24
CA ASP A 2 16.79 33.39 4.22
C ASP A 2 15.79 34.04 5.17
N VAL A 3 14.61 33.45 5.30
CA VAL A 3 13.52 33.99 6.17
C VAL A 3 13.87 33.85 7.64
N GLU A 4 14.60 32.79 8.02
CA GLU A 4 15.01 32.57 9.40
C GLU A 4 15.89 33.73 9.90
N SER A 5 16.87 34.13 9.09
CA SER A 5 17.73 35.27 9.41
C SER A 5 16.98 36.61 9.49
N LEU A 6 15.91 36.78 8.73
CA LEU A 6 15.12 38.02 8.69
C LEU A 6 14.05 38.11 9.78
N ALA A 7 13.31 37.04 9.95
CA ALA A 7 12.07 37.02 10.72
C ALA A 7 12.01 35.87 11.74
N GLY A 8 13.06 35.07 11.89
CA GLY A 8 13.08 33.94 12.83
C GLY A 8 12.85 34.36 14.29
N HIS A 9 13.29 35.57 14.65
CA HIS A 9 13.08 36.15 15.98
C HIS A 9 11.60 36.43 16.29
N LEU A 10 10.74 36.52 15.26
CA LEU A 10 9.28 36.72 15.41
C LEU A 10 8.54 35.39 15.63
N LEU A 11 9.18 34.25 15.44
CA LEU A 11 8.56 32.96 15.67
C LEU A 11 8.30 32.77 17.18
N PRO A 12 7.07 32.38 17.57
CA PRO A 12 6.76 32.18 19.00
C PRO A 12 7.67 31.13 19.64
N VAL A 13 8.15 31.42 20.84
CA VAL A 13 8.94 30.49 21.64
C VAL A 13 8.10 29.24 21.91
N GLY A 14 8.68 28.06 21.71
CA GLY A 14 7.99 26.76 21.90
C GLY A 14 7.07 26.37 20.75
N SER A 15 6.98 27.16 19.66
CA SER A 15 6.22 26.74 18.48
C SER A 15 7.00 25.71 17.65
N VAL A 16 6.25 24.84 16.96
CA VAL A 16 6.82 23.88 16.00
C VAL A 16 7.62 24.57 14.88
N PHE A 17 7.18 25.76 14.48
CA PHE A 17 7.88 26.54 13.46
C PHE A 17 9.28 26.95 13.89
N ARG A 18 9.42 27.45 15.13
CA ARG A 18 10.73 27.81 15.69
C ARG A 18 11.60 26.57 15.89
N PHE A 19 11.03 25.50 16.41
CA PHE A 19 11.75 24.25 16.61
C PHE A 19 12.31 23.68 15.30
N LEU A 20 11.50 23.67 14.22
CA LEU A 20 11.98 23.22 12.92
C LEU A 20 13.02 24.18 12.34
N ALA A 21 12.81 25.50 12.43
CA ALA A 21 13.79 26.48 11.97
C ALA A 21 15.18 26.23 12.58
N GLU A 22 15.23 26.01 13.89
CA GLU A 22 16.49 25.80 14.64
C GLU A 22 17.10 24.40 14.43
N HIS A 23 16.31 23.38 14.10
CA HIS A 23 16.73 21.98 14.22
C HIS A 23 16.55 21.11 12.96
N ARG A 24 15.84 21.55 11.91
CA ARG A 24 15.50 20.74 10.71
C ARG A 24 16.71 20.02 10.11
N GLY A 25 17.84 20.73 9.91
CA GLY A 25 19.03 20.14 9.29
C GLY A 25 19.66 19.01 10.13
N ARG A 26 19.49 19.06 11.47
CA ARG A 26 19.92 17.99 12.38
C ARG A 26 18.90 16.84 12.43
N LEU A 27 17.61 17.17 12.37
CA LEU A 27 16.53 16.18 12.40
C LEU A 27 16.44 15.41 11.08
N PHE A 28 16.62 16.09 9.97
CA PHE A 28 16.42 15.56 8.64
C PHE A 28 17.66 15.76 7.76
N PRO A 29 18.82 15.22 8.15
CA PRO A 29 20.04 15.35 7.34
C PRO A 29 19.87 14.67 5.98
N ASP A 30 20.60 15.10 4.97
CA ASP A 30 20.54 14.55 3.61
C ASP A 30 20.79 13.03 3.58
N SER A 31 21.64 12.53 4.48
CA SER A 31 21.90 11.08 4.61
C SER A 31 20.67 10.27 4.97
N LEU A 32 19.65 10.88 5.59
CA LEU A 32 18.38 10.21 5.91
C LEU A 32 17.58 9.84 4.66
N PHE A 33 17.82 10.54 3.55
CA PHE A 33 17.05 10.38 2.31
C PHE A 33 17.90 9.96 1.09
N ALA A 34 19.17 9.66 1.29
CA ALA A 34 20.12 9.38 0.21
C ALA A 34 19.70 8.18 -0.66
N ASP A 35 19.10 7.15 -0.04
CA ASP A 35 18.58 5.95 -0.72
C ASP A 35 17.39 6.23 -1.64
N LEU A 36 16.63 7.29 -1.39
CA LEU A 36 15.46 7.64 -2.21
C LEU A 36 15.85 8.22 -3.58
N PHE A 37 17.09 8.69 -3.72
CA PHE A 37 17.59 9.34 -4.93
C PHE A 37 18.97 8.81 -5.32
N PRO A 38 19.07 7.51 -5.68
CA PRO A 38 20.37 6.87 -5.95
C PRO A 38 21.08 7.42 -7.19
N SER A 39 20.36 8.12 -8.08
CA SER A 39 20.91 8.71 -9.29
C SER A 39 21.31 10.17 -9.05
N GLY A 40 22.59 10.48 -9.15
CA GLY A 40 23.10 11.86 -9.17
C GLY A 40 22.87 12.61 -10.48
N ARG A 41 22.12 12.03 -11.42
CA ARG A 41 21.84 12.62 -12.75
C ARG A 41 20.45 13.23 -12.79
N GLY A 42 20.29 14.35 -13.47
CA GLY A 42 19.01 15.03 -13.68
C GLY A 42 18.90 16.35 -12.89
N ARG A 43 17.68 16.90 -12.84
CA ARG A 43 17.38 18.11 -12.06
C ARG A 43 17.60 17.81 -10.57
N PRO A 44 18.27 18.72 -9.81
CA PRO A 44 18.41 18.57 -8.37
C PRO A 44 17.05 18.34 -7.71
N SER A 45 16.97 17.36 -6.83
CA SER A 45 15.77 17.13 -6.04
C SER A 45 15.59 18.26 -5.02
N ILE A 46 14.35 18.44 -4.55
CA ILE A 46 14.09 19.32 -3.42
C ILE A 46 14.81 18.73 -2.21
N PRO A 47 15.51 19.52 -1.39
CA PRO A 47 16.20 19.01 -0.20
C PRO A 47 15.27 18.20 0.71
N GLY A 48 15.77 17.08 1.21
CA GLY A 48 14.98 16.17 2.06
C GLY A 48 14.47 16.84 3.33
N GLU A 49 15.27 17.72 3.93
CA GLU A 49 14.88 18.50 5.10
C GLU A 49 13.68 19.41 4.86
N VAL A 50 13.57 19.99 3.66
CA VAL A 50 12.42 20.83 3.27
C VAL A 50 11.15 19.99 3.18
N ILE A 51 11.23 18.89 2.45
CA ILE A 51 10.06 17.99 2.27
C ILE A 51 9.61 17.39 3.59
N ALA A 52 10.53 16.92 4.42
CA ALA A 52 10.22 16.36 5.74
C ALA A 52 9.54 17.41 6.64
N SER A 53 10.06 18.63 6.66
CA SER A 53 9.45 19.74 7.42
C SER A 53 8.05 20.07 6.91
N VAL A 54 7.85 20.09 5.59
CA VAL A 54 6.53 20.32 4.99
C VAL A 54 5.56 19.19 5.37
N ILE A 55 5.97 17.93 5.30
CA ILE A 55 5.12 16.78 5.67
C ILE A 55 4.72 16.85 7.16
N VAL A 56 5.65 17.19 8.05
CA VAL A 56 5.37 17.35 9.48
C VAL A 56 4.36 18.47 9.72
N LEU A 57 4.58 19.65 9.14
CA LEU A 57 3.67 20.79 9.28
C LEU A 57 2.32 20.51 8.63
N GLN A 58 2.29 19.89 7.47
CA GLN A 58 1.08 19.46 6.78
C GLN A 58 0.22 18.56 7.65
N SER A 59 0.83 17.52 8.24
CA SER A 59 0.14 16.58 9.13
C SER A 59 -0.37 17.27 10.39
N LEU A 60 0.42 18.16 10.99
CA LEU A 60 0.04 18.90 12.18
C LEU A 60 -1.16 19.83 11.94
N HIS A 61 -1.24 20.45 10.77
CA HIS A 61 -2.29 21.40 10.43
C HIS A 61 -3.45 20.77 9.63
N GLY A 62 -3.39 19.49 9.31
CA GLY A 62 -4.44 18.77 8.57
C GLY A 62 -4.64 19.29 7.14
N LEU A 63 -3.58 19.74 6.46
CA LEU A 63 -3.66 20.38 5.17
C LEU A 63 -3.55 19.35 4.02
N SER A 64 -4.23 19.65 2.91
CA SER A 64 -3.99 18.98 1.63
C SER A 64 -2.61 19.35 1.05
N ASP A 65 -2.15 18.60 0.04
CA ASP A 65 -0.87 18.88 -0.64
C ASP A 65 -0.83 20.28 -1.24
N ARG A 66 -1.93 20.74 -1.80
CA ARG A 66 -2.02 22.11 -2.39
C ARG A 66 -1.96 23.17 -1.31
N GLU A 67 -2.72 23.03 -0.24
CA GLU A 67 -2.71 23.97 0.88
C GLU A 67 -1.35 24.03 1.55
N ALA A 68 -0.64 22.91 1.71
CA ALA A 68 0.71 22.88 2.26
C ALA A 68 1.72 23.63 1.37
N VAL A 69 1.63 23.47 0.04
CA VAL A 69 2.47 24.18 -0.91
C VAL A 69 2.12 25.66 -0.97
N ASP A 70 0.85 26.03 -0.86
CA ASP A 70 0.40 27.42 -0.75
C ASP A 70 0.91 28.04 0.56
N ALA A 71 0.82 27.33 1.69
CA ALA A 71 1.39 27.78 2.94
C ALA A 71 2.91 27.98 2.85
N LEU A 72 3.65 27.04 2.24
CA LEU A 72 5.09 27.22 2.01
C LEU A 72 5.40 28.41 1.09
N THR A 73 4.52 28.77 0.16
CA THR A 73 4.71 29.89 -0.75
C THR A 73 4.48 31.23 -0.06
N PHE A 74 3.43 31.36 0.77
CA PHE A 74 2.93 32.63 1.24
C PHE A 74 3.08 32.89 2.75
N ASP A 75 3.25 31.84 3.57
CA ASP A 75 3.41 31.99 5.02
C ASP A 75 4.91 32.02 5.41
N LEU A 76 5.34 33.14 5.97
CA LEU A 76 6.72 33.33 6.43
C LEU A 76 7.11 32.36 7.54
N ARG A 77 6.17 31.90 8.37
CA ARG A 77 6.45 30.89 9.40
C ARG A 77 6.83 29.55 8.78
N TRP A 78 6.12 29.15 7.70
CA TRP A 78 6.44 27.94 6.95
C TRP A 78 7.77 28.06 6.25
N LYS A 79 8.03 29.22 5.61
CA LYS A 79 9.34 29.46 4.96
C LYS A 79 10.48 29.38 5.95
N ALA A 80 10.37 30.02 7.12
CA ALA A 80 11.39 29.95 8.15
C ALA A 80 11.59 28.51 8.67
N ALA A 81 10.53 27.82 9.00
CA ALA A 81 10.57 26.44 9.49
C ALA A 81 11.20 25.46 8.49
N CYS A 82 10.93 25.64 7.20
CA CYS A 82 11.44 24.79 6.13
C CYS A 82 12.79 25.25 5.54
N GLY A 83 13.35 26.38 5.98
CA GLY A 83 14.56 26.97 5.38
C GLY A 83 14.35 27.41 3.94
N TYR A 84 13.17 27.93 3.61
CA TYR A 84 12.80 28.30 2.26
C TYR A 84 13.00 29.80 2.01
N PRO A 85 13.54 30.21 0.83
CA PRO A 85 13.75 31.61 0.55
C PRO A 85 12.48 32.45 0.53
N VAL A 86 12.57 33.71 0.99
CA VAL A 86 11.41 34.61 1.12
C VAL A 86 10.68 34.86 -0.21
N ASP A 87 11.46 35.01 -1.28
CA ASP A 87 11.01 35.34 -2.62
C ASP A 87 10.75 34.11 -3.51
N ALA A 88 11.07 32.92 -3.02
CA ALA A 88 10.86 31.70 -3.80
C ALA A 88 9.40 31.23 -3.73
N LYS A 89 8.86 30.87 -4.90
CA LYS A 89 7.65 30.08 -5.02
C LYS A 89 7.95 28.63 -4.64
N ALA A 90 7.07 27.99 -3.90
CA ALA A 90 7.22 26.58 -3.57
C ALA A 90 7.17 25.67 -4.83
N PHE A 91 7.54 24.43 -4.61
CA PHE A 91 7.50 23.38 -5.63
C PHE A 91 6.06 22.97 -5.97
N ASP A 92 5.88 22.15 -7.01
CA ASP A 92 4.57 21.62 -7.36
C ASP A 92 4.06 20.59 -6.34
N ALA A 93 2.76 20.63 -6.03
CA ALA A 93 2.14 19.73 -5.04
C ALA A 93 2.34 18.24 -5.36
N SER A 94 2.43 17.86 -6.65
CA SER A 94 2.74 16.50 -7.07
C SER A 94 4.09 16.00 -6.55
N SER A 95 5.01 16.89 -6.20
CA SER A 95 6.29 16.52 -5.59
C SER A 95 6.10 15.80 -4.26
N LEU A 96 5.11 16.20 -3.45
CA LEU A 96 4.78 15.51 -2.19
C LEU A 96 4.30 14.08 -2.44
N THR A 97 3.46 13.88 -3.46
CA THR A 97 3.01 12.55 -3.87
C THR A 97 4.18 11.66 -4.29
N VAL A 98 5.10 12.20 -5.13
CA VAL A 98 6.29 11.46 -5.56
C VAL A 98 7.20 11.10 -4.38
N TRP A 99 7.41 12.02 -3.45
CA TRP A 99 8.20 11.76 -2.26
C TRP A 99 7.59 10.70 -1.35
N ARG A 100 6.26 10.76 -1.10
CA ARG A 100 5.56 9.71 -0.33
C ARG A 100 5.64 8.34 -0.99
N ALA A 101 5.48 8.27 -2.32
CA ALA A 101 5.61 7.01 -3.06
C ALA A 101 7.02 6.40 -2.90
N ARG A 102 8.08 7.25 -2.96
CA ARG A 102 9.45 6.80 -2.73
C ARG A 102 9.70 6.37 -1.29
N LEU A 103 9.18 7.12 -0.31
CA LEU A 103 9.24 6.73 1.10
C LEU A 103 8.56 5.38 1.33
N ALA A 104 7.35 5.21 0.80
CA ALA A 104 6.58 3.97 0.95
C ALA A 104 7.29 2.74 0.33
N SER A 105 7.98 2.93 -0.80
CA SER A 105 8.74 1.85 -1.47
C SER A 105 10.15 1.62 -0.92
N SER A 106 10.59 2.41 0.06
CA SER A 106 11.93 2.29 0.64
C SER A 106 11.97 1.27 1.78
N GLU A 107 13.16 0.83 2.17
CA GLU A 107 13.36 -0.03 3.34
C GLU A 107 12.95 0.64 4.67
N ARG A 108 12.85 1.98 4.70
CA ARG A 108 12.48 2.74 5.91
C ARG A 108 11.36 3.74 5.62
N PRO A 109 10.12 3.28 5.36
CA PRO A 109 9.00 4.17 5.02
C PRO A 109 8.61 5.12 6.16
N GLN A 110 8.84 4.74 7.41
CA GLN A 110 8.48 5.50 8.61
C GLN A 110 9.60 6.40 9.15
N ARG A 111 10.70 6.63 8.40
CA ARG A 111 11.88 7.35 8.88
C ARG A 111 11.61 8.74 9.47
N ILE A 112 10.64 9.48 8.94
CA ILE A 112 10.24 10.78 9.51
C ILE A 112 9.60 10.60 10.90
N PHE A 113 8.72 9.61 11.06
CA PHE A 113 8.12 9.28 12.36
C PHE A 113 9.17 8.77 13.35
N GLU A 114 10.15 7.98 12.91
CA GLU A 114 11.26 7.52 13.74
C GLU A 114 12.04 8.69 14.33
N VAL A 115 12.35 9.72 13.53
CA VAL A 115 13.02 10.93 14.00
C VAL A 115 12.20 11.65 15.08
N VAL A 116 10.87 11.78 14.88
CA VAL A 116 9.98 12.38 15.88
C VAL A 116 9.99 11.55 17.17
N ARG A 117 9.94 10.24 17.07
CA ARG A 117 10.02 9.32 18.21
C ARG A 117 11.35 9.47 18.97
N ASP A 118 12.47 9.62 18.27
CA ASP A 118 13.79 9.83 18.88
C ASP A 118 13.85 11.17 19.62
N VAL A 119 13.23 12.23 19.09
CA VAL A 119 13.07 13.51 19.80
C VAL A 119 12.25 13.33 21.08
N ILE A 120 11.13 12.63 21.03
CA ILE A 120 10.32 12.33 22.22
C ILE A 120 11.15 11.59 23.26
N ALA A 121 11.93 10.58 22.85
CA ALA A 121 12.81 9.83 23.74
C ALA A 121 13.89 10.73 24.36
N ALA A 122 14.52 11.59 23.56
CA ALA A 122 15.59 12.50 24.01
C ALA A 122 15.07 13.57 24.98
N THR A 123 13.84 14.07 24.81
CA THR A 123 13.23 15.05 25.73
C THR A 123 12.86 14.44 27.07
N GLY A 124 12.76 13.11 27.13
CA GLY A 124 12.30 12.42 28.33
C GLY A 124 10.85 12.73 28.69
N ALA A 125 10.05 13.21 27.74
CA ALA A 125 8.61 13.43 27.92
C ALA A 125 7.88 12.13 28.30
N VAL A 126 8.45 10.99 27.85
CA VAL A 126 7.91 9.65 28.09
C VAL A 126 8.95 8.88 28.93
N LYS A 127 8.84 8.90 30.27
CA LYS A 127 9.79 8.25 31.18
C LYS A 127 9.13 7.17 32.06
N GLY A 128 9.87 6.10 32.36
CA GLY A 128 9.49 5.10 33.35
C GLY A 128 8.48 4.05 32.85
N ARG A 129 7.82 3.34 33.79
CA ARG A 129 6.79 2.36 33.50
C ARG A 129 5.48 3.07 33.20
N GLN A 130 5.06 3.05 31.96
CA GLN A 130 3.92 3.81 31.47
C GLN A 130 2.75 2.89 31.09
N ARG A 131 1.56 3.45 31.19
CA ARG A 131 0.38 2.89 30.55
C ARG A 131 0.51 3.11 29.05
N ARG A 132 0.15 2.10 28.27
CA ARG A 132 0.03 2.21 26.82
C ARG A 132 -1.37 1.84 26.43
N VAL A 133 -2.00 2.66 25.62
CA VAL A 133 -3.29 2.35 25.02
C VAL A 133 -3.05 2.00 23.57
N LEU A 134 -3.46 0.81 23.18
CA LEU A 134 -3.51 0.38 21.79
C LEU A 134 -4.92 0.58 21.29
N ASP A 135 -5.07 1.40 20.27
CA ASP A 135 -6.32 1.51 19.52
C ASP A 135 -6.10 1.05 18.08
N SER A 136 -7.15 0.48 17.51
CA SER A 136 -7.15 0.02 16.11
C SER A 136 -8.32 0.67 15.40
N THR A 137 -8.02 1.41 14.36
CA THR A 137 -9.04 2.01 13.51
C THR A 137 -8.98 1.46 12.10
N ILE A 138 -10.13 1.38 11.44
CA ILE A 138 -10.22 0.95 10.06
C ILE A 138 -10.02 2.19 9.19
N LEU A 139 -9.03 2.12 8.31
CA LEU A 139 -8.85 3.06 7.22
C LEU A 139 -9.67 2.55 6.04
N ASP A 140 -10.86 3.12 5.88
CA ASP A 140 -11.79 2.80 4.79
C ASP A 140 -11.20 3.31 3.47
N ASP A 141 -11.10 2.43 2.47
CA ASP A 141 -10.53 2.78 1.17
C ASP A 141 -11.45 2.27 0.04
N ALA A 142 -11.35 2.92 -1.11
CA ALA A 142 -12.07 2.55 -2.33
C ALA A 142 -11.47 1.30 -2.99
N VAL A 143 -11.44 0.19 -2.26
CA VAL A 143 -10.88 -1.08 -2.74
C VAL A 143 -11.73 -1.64 -3.88
N ALA A 144 -11.09 -1.96 -5.00
CA ALA A 144 -11.71 -2.63 -6.13
C ALA A 144 -11.99 -4.11 -5.76
N ARG A 145 -13.13 -4.35 -5.12
CA ARG A 145 -13.56 -5.72 -4.78
C ARG A 145 -13.73 -6.57 -6.03
N GLN A 146 -13.27 -7.78 -5.92
CA GLN A 146 -13.38 -8.77 -7.01
C GLN A 146 -14.03 -10.05 -6.51
N ASP A 147 -14.95 -10.59 -7.32
CA ASP A 147 -15.45 -11.94 -7.13
C ASP A 147 -14.38 -12.98 -7.52
N THR A 148 -14.58 -14.23 -7.09
CA THR A 148 -13.63 -15.33 -7.30
C THR A 148 -13.30 -15.55 -8.78
N VAL A 149 -14.28 -15.43 -9.68
CA VAL A 149 -14.08 -15.59 -11.13
C VAL A 149 -13.15 -14.48 -11.66
N THR A 150 -13.44 -13.24 -11.28
CA THR A 150 -12.63 -12.07 -11.65
C THR A 150 -11.21 -12.18 -11.12
N GLN A 151 -11.05 -12.62 -9.87
CA GLN A 151 -9.73 -12.81 -9.25
C GLN A 151 -8.92 -13.88 -9.99
N LEU A 152 -9.48 -15.05 -10.26
CA LEU A 152 -8.81 -16.14 -10.98
C LEU A 152 -8.33 -15.68 -12.36
N ILE A 153 -9.22 -15.07 -13.16
CA ILE A 153 -8.87 -14.57 -14.48
C ILE A 153 -7.76 -13.51 -14.40
N ALA A 154 -7.89 -12.57 -13.47
CA ALA A 154 -6.91 -11.51 -13.27
C ALA A 154 -5.53 -12.05 -12.90
N GLN A 155 -5.48 -13.10 -12.04
CA GLN A 155 -4.20 -13.67 -11.62
C GLN A 155 -3.54 -14.54 -12.69
N VAL A 156 -4.28 -15.34 -13.45
CA VAL A 156 -3.70 -16.04 -14.62
C VAL A 156 -3.07 -15.04 -15.60
N ARG A 157 -3.77 -13.93 -15.88
CA ARG A 157 -3.21 -12.84 -16.71
C ARG A 157 -1.98 -12.17 -16.10
N ARG A 158 -1.98 -11.95 -14.77
CA ARG A 158 -0.84 -11.36 -14.06
C ARG A 158 0.39 -12.26 -14.16
N VAL A 159 0.23 -13.56 -13.92
CA VAL A 159 1.31 -14.53 -14.10
C VAL A 159 1.84 -14.51 -15.52
N GLY A 160 0.98 -14.47 -16.54
CA GLY A 160 1.38 -14.36 -17.94
C GLY A 160 2.22 -13.10 -18.25
N ARG A 161 2.01 -11.99 -17.54
CA ARG A 161 2.76 -10.74 -17.74
C ARG A 161 4.06 -10.70 -16.95
N GLU A 162 4.03 -11.17 -15.69
CA GLU A 162 5.14 -10.99 -14.76
C GLU A 162 6.16 -12.14 -14.78
N VAL A 163 5.73 -13.36 -15.19
CA VAL A 163 6.58 -14.56 -15.17
C VAL A 163 7.10 -14.85 -16.58
N PRO A 164 8.41 -14.83 -16.81
CA PRO A 164 8.99 -15.18 -18.09
C PRO A 164 8.59 -16.59 -18.55
N GLY A 165 8.13 -16.72 -19.80
CA GLY A 165 7.69 -17.99 -20.37
C GLY A 165 6.27 -18.45 -20.01
N ALA A 166 5.63 -17.85 -19.00
CA ALA A 166 4.28 -18.26 -18.56
C ALA A 166 3.21 -18.07 -19.66
N HIS A 167 3.40 -17.10 -20.54
CA HIS A 167 2.45 -16.89 -21.65
C HIS A 167 2.32 -18.11 -22.55
N GLN A 168 3.42 -18.80 -22.82
CA GLN A 168 3.40 -20.05 -23.59
C GLN A 168 2.69 -21.16 -22.84
N VAL A 169 2.95 -21.33 -21.54
CA VAL A 169 2.29 -22.31 -20.69
C VAL A 169 0.77 -22.07 -20.64
N ILE A 170 0.34 -20.79 -20.55
CA ILE A 170 -1.09 -20.42 -20.61
C ILE A 170 -1.70 -20.85 -21.94
N ALA A 171 -1.05 -20.56 -23.06
CA ALA A 171 -1.56 -20.93 -24.37
C ALA A 171 -1.68 -22.44 -24.57
N GLU A 172 -0.75 -23.23 -24.01
CA GLU A 172 -0.71 -24.68 -24.16
C GLU A 172 -1.60 -25.42 -23.16
N ARG A 173 -1.67 -24.96 -21.90
CA ARG A 173 -2.29 -25.71 -20.80
C ARG A 173 -3.58 -25.12 -20.23
N CYS A 174 -3.80 -23.78 -20.37
CA CYS A 174 -4.98 -23.10 -19.84
C CYS A 174 -6.07 -22.93 -20.91
N THR A 175 -6.60 -24.03 -21.41
CA THR A 175 -7.53 -24.06 -22.54
C THR A 175 -9.01 -24.23 -22.14
N ARG A 176 -9.28 -24.50 -20.85
CA ARG A 176 -10.64 -24.87 -20.40
C ARG A 176 -11.58 -23.70 -20.43
N LEU A 177 -11.10 -22.50 -20.04
CA LEU A 177 -11.91 -21.27 -20.16
C LEU A 177 -12.35 -21.03 -21.61
N ALA A 178 -11.41 -21.14 -22.55
CA ALA A 178 -11.70 -20.94 -23.96
C ALA A 178 -12.63 -22.02 -24.53
N ALA A 179 -12.45 -23.26 -24.13
CA ALA A 179 -13.34 -24.37 -24.53
C ALA A 179 -14.77 -24.16 -24.03
N LEU A 180 -14.97 -23.63 -22.82
CA LEU A 180 -16.28 -23.42 -22.23
C LEU A 180 -16.99 -22.17 -22.79
N THR A 181 -16.25 -21.06 -22.98
CA THR A 181 -16.84 -19.74 -23.24
C THR A 181 -16.58 -19.19 -24.64
N GLY A 182 -15.67 -19.81 -25.39
CA GLY A 182 -15.10 -19.25 -26.62
C GLY A 182 -14.17 -18.04 -26.41
N GLN A 183 -13.75 -17.75 -25.16
CA GLN A 183 -12.95 -16.59 -24.82
C GLN A 183 -11.70 -17.04 -24.05
N GLY A 184 -10.51 -16.66 -24.52
CA GLY A 184 -9.25 -16.92 -23.81
C GLY A 184 -8.93 -15.87 -22.74
N TYR A 185 -7.76 -16.03 -22.11
CA TYR A 185 -7.25 -15.10 -21.09
C TYR A 185 -6.79 -13.75 -21.67
N ASP A 186 -6.71 -13.59 -22.98
CA ASP A 186 -6.48 -12.33 -23.69
C ASP A 186 -7.74 -11.44 -23.76
N SER A 187 -8.93 -12.03 -23.64
CA SER A 187 -10.20 -11.32 -23.70
C SER A 187 -10.47 -10.49 -22.44
N THR A 188 -10.70 -9.19 -22.58
CA THR A 188 -11.11 -8.30 -21.47
C THR A 188 -12.60 -8.38 -21.12
N ALA A 189 -13.39 -9.06 -21.95
CA ALA A 189 -14.82 -9.20 -21.74
C ALA A 189 -15.15 -10.20 -20.62
N LYS A 190 -16.32 -10.02 -20.00
CA LYS A 190 -16.85 -10.97 -19.01
C LYS A 190 -17.09 -12.33 -19.70
N PRO A 191 -16.79 -13.48 -19.06
CA PRO A 191 -17.05 -14.80 -19.61
C PRO A 191 -18.52 -14.98 -20.04
N ARG A 192 -18.73 -15.57 -21.22
CA ARG A 192 -20.05 -15.78 -21.79
C ARG A 192 -20.63 -17.09 -21.31
N ILE A 193 -21.38 -17.05 -20.21
CA ILE A 193 -22.12 -18.18 -19.64
C ILE A 193 -23.54 -17.75 -19.25
N ALA A 194 -24.39 -18.70 -18.92
CA ALA A 194 -25.67 -18.43 -18.28
C ALA A 194 -25.47 -18.10 -16.81
N TRP A 195 -25.28 -16.81 -16.48
CA TRP A 195 -24.94 -16.35 -15.13
C TRP A 195 -26.01 -16.66 -14.08
N ASP A 196 -27.26 -16.82 -14.46
CA ASP A 196 -28.38 -17.18 -13.57
C ASP A 196 -28.41 -18.68 -13.27
N ASP A 197 -27.73 -19.51 -14.07
CA ASP A 197 -27.61 -20.95 -13.86
C ASP A 197 -26.46 -21.28 -12.90
N ALA A 198 -26.75 -22.00 -11.81
CA ALA A 198 -25.78 -22.42 -10.81
C ALA A 198 -24.76 -23.42 -11.40
N GLN A 199 -25.22 -24.36 -12.23
CA GLN A 199 -24.34 -25.35 -12.85
C GLN A 199 -23.33 -24.69 -13.79
N ALA A 200 -23.79 -23.75 -14.64
CA ALA A 200 -22.89 -23.03 -15.54
C ALA A 200 -21.84 -22.23 -14.79
N ARG A 201 -22.15 -21.68 -13.60
CA ARG A 201 -21.16 -21.01 -12.73
C ARG A 201 -20.16 -21.99 -12.15
N ASP A 202 -20.59 -23.15 -11.68
CA ASP A 202 -19.71 -24.18 -11.12
C ASP A 202 -18.78 -24.76 -12.21
N GLU A 203 -19.28 -24.95 -13.43
CA GLU A 203 -18.48 -25.36 -14.59
C GLU A 203 -17.41 -24.30 -14.92
N LEU A 204 -17.75 -22.99 -14.84
CA LEU A 204 -16.79 -21.91 -15.05
C LEU A 204 -15.71 -21.89 -13.95
N VAL A 205 -16.11 -22.02 -12.68
CA VAL A 205 -15.16 -22.09 -11.56
C VAL A 205 -14.24 -23.30 -11.71
N THR A 206 -14.80 -24.46 -12.04
CA THR A 206 -14.05 -25.68 -12.36
C THR A 206 -13.02 -25.45 -13.46
N ALA A 207 -13.41 -24.82 -14.57
CA ALA A 207 -12.49 -24.52 -15.67
C ALA A 207 -11.33 -23.60 -15.23
N LEU A 208 -11.66 -22.53 -14.51
CA LEU A 208 -10.68 -21.53 -14.06
C LEU A 208 -9.69 -22.08 -13.03
N VAL A 209 -10.17 -22.85 -12.04
CA VAL A 209 -9.32 -23.49 -11.04
C VAL A 209 -8.38 -24.48 -11.69
N ASN A 210 -8.89 -25.34 -12.56
CA ASN A 210 -8.04 -26.33 -13.25
C ASN A 210 -7.05 -25.68 -14.24
N ASP A 211 -7.39 -24.54 -14.84
CA ASP A 211 -6.45 -23.76 -15.65
C ASP A 211 -5.35 -23.14 -14.74
N ALA A 212 -5.71 -22.61 -13.57
CA ALA A 212 -4.75 -22.09 -12.61
C ALA A 212 -3.79 -23.17 -12.08
N LEU A 213 -4.32 -24.34 -11.74
CA LEU A 213 -3.51 -25.49 -11.31
C LEU A 213 -2.58 -26.00 -12.43
N ALA A 214 -3.09 -26.09 -13.67
CA ALA A 214 -2.29 -26.48 -14.82
C ALA A 214 -1.17 -25.46 -15.16
N LEU A 215 -1.42 -24.17 -14.91
CA LEU A 215 -0.42 -23.12 -15.05
C LEU A 215 0.68 -23.28 -14.00
N LEU A 216 0.32 -23.48 -12.73
CA LEU A 216 1.28 -23.69 -11.63
C LEU A 216 2.10 -24.98 -11.85
N ASP A 217 1.47 -26.06 -12.28
CA ASP A 217 2.19 -27.32 -12.62
C ASP A 217 3.13 -27.18 -13.83
N GLY A 218 2.80 -26.30 -14.76
CA GLY A 218 3.60 -26.05 -15.96
C GLY A 218 4.80 -25.12 -15.75
N LEU A 219 4.95 -24.51 -14.56
CA LEU A 219 6.01 -23.57 -14.23
C LEU A 219 6.94 -24.16 -13.16
N ASP A 220 8.21 -23.75 -13.19
CA ASP A 220 9.14 -24.05 -12.09
C ASP A 220 8.89 -23.08 -10.92
N VAL A 221 7.83 -23.39 -10.13
CA VAL A 221 7.36 -22.55 -9.03
C VAL A 221 8.46 -22.35 -7.99
N GLU A 222 9.26 -23.38 -7.68
CA GLU A 222 10.33 -23.27 -6.67
C GLU A 222 11.43 -22.31 -7.13
N ALA A 223 11.88 -22.41 -8.38
CA ALA A 223 12.88 -21.50 -8.91
C ALA A 223 12.38 -20.06 -9.00
N ILE A 224 11.11 -19.84 -9.38
CA ILE A 224 10.52 -18.52 -9.48
C ILE A 224 10.36 -17.89 -8.09
N THR A 225 9.81 -18.61 -7.13
CA THR A 225 9.61 -18.11 -5.77
C THR A 225 10.92 -17.86 -5.03
N GLY A 226 11.94 -18.68 -5.28
CA GLY A 226 13.28 -18.49 -4.73
C GLY A 226 13.98 -17.21 -5.19
N GLN A 227 13.63 -16.67 -6.36
CA GLN A 227 14.17 -15.40 -6.87
C GLN A 227 13.49 -14.16 -6.28
N GLY A 228 12.30 -14.31 -5.72
CA GLY A 228 11.51 -13.20 -5.16
C GLY A 228 10.96 -12.24 -6.22
N GLY A 229 10.48 -11.08 -5.76
CA GLY A 229 9.97 -10.00 -6.61
C GLY A 229 8.60 -10.28 -7.25
N LYS A 230 8.23 -9.47 -8.26
CA LYS A 230 6.91 -9.54 -8.91
C LYS A 230 6.51 -10.90 -9.46
N PRO A 231 7.41 -11.70 -10.07
CA PRO A 231 7.06 -13.05 -10.49
C PRO A 231 6.67 -13.96 -9.34
N ALA A 232 7.43 -13.95 -8.24
CA ALA A 232 7.13 -14.74 -7.05
C ALA A 232 5.79 -14.32 -6.39
N GLU A 233 5.54 -13.01 -6.28
CA GLU A 233 4.27 -12.46 -5.78
C GLU A 233 3.08 -12.91 -6.65
N ALA A 234 3.23 -12.88 -7.99
CA ALA A 234 2.17 -13.29 -8.90
C ALA A 234 1.82 -14.77 -8.75
N ILE A 235 2.83 -15.65 -8.61
CA ILE A 235 2.64 -17.09 -8.37
C ILE A 235 1.97 -17.31 -7.01
N ALA A 236 2.47 -16.70 -5.94
CA ALA A 236 1.92 -16.87 -4.59
C ALA A 236 0.45 -16.42 -4.53
N LEU A 237 0.11 -15.28 -5.17
CA LEU A 237 -1.24 -14.78 -5.20
C LEU A 237 -2.17 -15.65 -6.08
N LEU A 238 -1.69 -16.21 -7.19
CA LEU A 238 -2.47 -17.17 -7.98
C LEU A 238 -2.79 -18.42 -7.17
N ALA A 239 -1.80 -18.99 -6.49
CA ALA A 239 -1.99 -20.19 -5.67
C ALA A 239 -3.00 -19.92 -4.52
N LEU A 240 -2.90 -18.75 -3.87
CA LEU A 240 -3.83 -18.34 -2.83
C LEU A 240 -5.26 -18.20 -3.37
N VAL A 241 -5.47 -17.46 -4.46
CA VAL A 241 -6.79 -17.20 -5.04
C VAL A 241 -7.42 -18.48 -5.58
N ALA A 242 -6.62 -19.41 -6.10
CA ALA A 242 -7.13 -20.70 -6.59
C ALA A 242 -7.69 -21.61 -5.48
N GLY A 243 -7.36 -21.34 -4.20
CA GLY A 243 -7.79 -22.17 -3.07
C GLY A 243 -8.67 -21.45 -2.02
N GLN A 244 -8.66 -20.10 -1.97
CA GLN A 244 -9.27 -19.40 -0.83
C GLN A 244 -10.80 -19.49 -0.75
N ASP A 245 -11.50 -19.47 -1.88
CA ASP A 245 -12.96 -19.44 -1.98
C ASP A 245 -13.52 -20.60 -2.80
N VAL A 246 -12.80 -21.71 -2.86
CA VAL A 246 -13.14 -22.86 -3.69
C VAL A 246 -13.20 -24.11 -2.81
N GLU A 247 -14.21 -24.93 -3.05
CA GLU A 247 -14.33 -26.25 -2.43
C GLU A 247 -14.70 -27.29 -3.49
N PRO A 248 -14.48 -28.60 -3.25
CA PRO A 248 -14.97 -29.63 -4.16
C PRO A 248 -16.45 -29.47 -4.41
N ALA A 249 -16.89 -29.81 -5.62
CA ALA A 249 -18.32 -29.84 -5.98
C ALA A 249 -19.07 -30.85 -5.08
N GLU A 250 -20.40 -30.73 -5.01
CA GLU A 250 -21.22 -31.49 -4.02
C GLU A 250 -21.04 -33.01 -4.10
N ASP A 251 -20.83 -33.51 -5.32
CA ASP A 251 -20.62 -34.93 -5.60
C ASP A 251 -19.15 -35.28 -5.89
N SER A 252 -18.21 -34.49 -5.37
CA SER A 252 -16.78 -34.63 -5.62
C SER A 252 -15.97 -34.58 -4.31
N ASP A 253 -14.87 -35.33 -4.27
CA ASP A 253 -13.86 -35.22 -3.20
C ASP A 253 -12.66 -34.33 -3.61
N GLY A 254 -12.77 -33.69 -4.79
CA GLY A 254 -11.73 -32.83 -5.36
C GLY A 254 -10.71 -33.58 -6.24
N THR A 255 -10.67 -34.90 -6.22
CA THR A 255 -9.71 -35.68 -7.02
C THR A 255 -10.10 -35.74 -8.48
N ASP A 256 -11.39 -35.57 -8.79
CA ASP A 256 -11.93 -35.52 -10.16
C ASP A 256 -11.83 -34.13 -10.80
N GLY A 257 -11.28 -33.15 -10.07
CA GLY A 257 -11.06 -31.78 -10.55
C GLY A 257 -12.36 -30.96 -10.68
N LYS A 258 -13.43 -31.34 -10.01
CA LYS A 258 -14.68 -30.55 -10.00
C LYS A 258 -14.75 -29.63 -8.80
N TRP A 259 -14.91 -28.33 -9.07
CA TRP A 259 -14.87 -27.27 -8.08
C TRP A 259 -16.12 -26.40 -8.11
N ARG A 260 -16.48 -25.84 -6.96
CA ARG A 260 -17.50 -24.79 -6.82
C ARG A 260 -17.01 -23.68 -5.89
N ILE A 261 -17.73 -22.56 -5.88
CA ILE A 261 -17.48 -21.50 -4.91
C ILE A 261 -17.85 -22.00 -3.50
N ALA A 262 -16.93 -21.82 -2.54
CA ALA A 262 -17.13 -22.25 -1.17
C ALA A 262 -18.33 -21.54 -0.52
N ARG A 263 -19.10 -22.28 0.29
CA ARG A 263 -20.26 -21.72 1.01
C ARG A 263 -19.85 -20.76 2.13
N LYS A 264 -18.63 -20.88 2.64
CA LYS A 264 -18.08 -20.02 3.70
C LYS A 264 -16.93 -19.18 3.11
N VAL A 265 -16.91 -17.92 3.52
CA VAL A 265 -15.80 -17.02 3.19
C VAL A 265 -14.55 -17.47 3.95
N ALA A 266 -13.43 -17.59 3.27
CA ALA A 266 -12.15 -17.93 3.90
C ALA A 266 -11.76 -16.85 4.93
N PRO A 267 -11.18 -17.26 6.08
CA PRO A 267 -10.54 -16.32 6.98
C PRO A 267 -9.45 -15.52 6.23
N ASP A 268 -9.33 -14.24 6.52
CA ASP A 268 -8.32 -13.35 5.92
C ASP A 268 -8.34 -13.32 4.37
N ARG A 269 -9.54 -13.50 3.80
CA ARG A 269 -9.75 -13.51 2.36
C ARG A 269 -9.14 -12.27 1.69
N VAL A 270 -8.35 -12.47 0.65
CA VAL A 270 -7.93 -11.41 -0.27
C VAL A 270 -9.14 -10.95 -1.08
N ILE A 271 -9.56 -9.71 -0.88
CA ILE A 271 -10.77 -9.13 -1.51
C ILE A 271 -10.48 -8.45 -2.84
N SER A 272 -9.22 -8.12 -3.08
CA SER A 272 -8.75 -7.48 -4.30
C SER A 272 -7.37 -8.01 -4.69
N THR A 273 -7.19 -8.37 -5.96
CA THR A 273 -5.88 -8.77 -6.48
C THR A 273 -5.06 -7.56 -6.98
N VAL A 274 -5.67 -6.38 -7.03
CA VAL A 274 -4.99 -5.10 -7.28
C VAL A 274 -4.35 -4.60 -6.00
N ASP A 275 -5.04 -4.80 -4.87
CA ASP A 275 -4.60 -4.43 -3.54
C ASP A 275 -4.73 -5.64 -2.58
N PRO A 276 -3.74 -6.55 -2.61
CA PRO A 276 -3.83 -7.82 -1.89
C PRO A 276 -3.78 -7.70 -0.37
N GLU A 277 -3.34 -6.55 0.15
CA GLU A 277 -3.25 -6.29 1.59
C GLU A 277 -4.58 -5.79 2.17
N ALA A 278 -5.47 -5.27 1.32
CA ALA A 278 -6.79 -4.83 1.76
C ALA A 278 -7.66 -6.00 2.26
N ARG A 279 -8.41 -5.77 3.31
CA ARG A 279 -9.26 -6.79 3.95
C ARG A 279 -10.67 -6.28 4.21
N HIS A 280 -11.61 -7.21 4.35
CA HIS A 280 -12.90 -6.92 4.96
C HIS A 280 -12.71 -6.70 6.46
N ALA A 281 -13.23 -5.60 6.96
CA ALA A 281 -13.24 -5.33 8.38
C ALA A 281 -14.65 -5.08 8.89
N HIS A 282 -14.95 -5.60 10.10
CA HIS A 282 -16.22 -5.40 10.78
C HIS A 282 -15.95 -4.78 12.14
N LYS A 283 -16.35 -3.52 12.35
CA LYS A 283 -16.36 -2.91 13.68
C LYS A 283 -17.65 -3.30 14.44
N THR A 284 -18.74 -3.49 13.68
CA THR A 284 -20.03 -4.03 14.15
C THR A 284 -20.63 -4.90 13.06
N VAL A 285 -21.63 -5.72 13.39
CA VAL A 285 -22.34 -6.58 12.42
C VAL A 285 -22.95 -5.76 11.26
N GLU A 286 -23.31 -4.51 11.53
CA GLU A 286 -23.97 -3.62 10.57
C GLU A 286 -22.98 -2.77 9.75
N ARG A 287 -21.78 -2.51 10.27
CA ARG A 287 -20.78 -1.65 9.63
C ARG A 287 -19.68 -2.48 8.98
N ARG A 288 -19.86 -2.75 7.70
CA ARG A 288 -18.87 -3.40 6.84
C ARG A 288 -18.00 -2.32 6.20
N GLN A 289 -16.70 -2.47 6.30
CA GLN A 289 -15.70 -1.57 5.73
C GLN A 289 -14.62 -2.41 5.06
N ASP A 290 -14.08 -1.91 3.97
CA ASP A 290 -12.95 -2.53 3.28
C ASP A 290 -11.78 -1.58 3.33
N GLY A 291 -10.59 -2.11 3.46
CA GLY A 291 -9.39 -1.29 3.54
C GLY A 291 -8.33 -1.91 4.44
N PHE A 292 -7.68 -1.06 5.19
CA PHE A 292 -6.57 -1.39 6.06
C PHE A 292 -6.91 -1.16 7.52
N LYS A 293 -6.15 -1.77 8.42
CA LYS A 293 -6.28 -1.56 9.85
C LYS A 293 -5.05 -0.83 10.38
N ALA A 294 -5.24 0.39 10.85
CA ALA A 294 -4.20 1.15 11.52
C ALA A 294 -4.22 0.85 13.02
N HIS A 295 -3.08 0.44 13.55
CA HIS A 295 -2.83 0.24 14.98
C HIS A 295 -2.00 1.39 15.48
N VAL A 296 -2.47 2.10 16.50
CA VAL A 296 -1.77 3.23 17.11
C VAL A 296 -1.61 2.97 18.59
N VAL A 297 -0.37 3.05 19.08
CA VAL A 297 -0.05 2.99 20.50
C VAL A 297 0.21 4.39 21.01
N ILE A 298 -0.59 4.81 21.98
CA ILE A 298 -0.54 6.14 22.58
C ILE A 298 -0.17 6.01 24.05
N GLU A 299 0.66 6.92 24.53
CA GLU A 299 0.86 7.18 25.94
C GLU A 299 -0.26 8.15 26.39
N PRO A 300 -1.20 7.73 27.28
CA PRO A 300 -2.44 8.46 27.51
C PRO A 300 -2.25 9.77 28.29
N GLU A 301 -1.19 9.92 29.08
CA GLU A 301 -0.95 11.13 29.88
C GLU A 301 -0.41 12.28 29.02
N THR A 302 0.39 11.98 28.02
CA THR A 302 0.96 12.97 27.10
C THR A 302 0.23 13.05 25.75
N GLY A 303 -0.54 12.03 25.40
CA GLY A 303 -1.17 11.89 24.08
C GLY A 303 -0.18 11.57 22.96
N LEU A 304 1.07 11.23 23.27
CA LEU A 304 2.10 10.96 22.28
C LEU A 304 1.95 9.57 21.68
N ALA A 305 1.93 9.48 20.36
CA ALA A 305 1.99 8.20 19.64
C ALA A 305 3.42 7.65 19.70
N THR A 306 3.58 6.44 20.24
CA THR A 306 4.86 5.75 20.40
C THR A 306 5.07 4.64 19.37
N MET A 307 4.00 4.16 18.72
CA MET A 307 4.04 3.16 17.67
C MET A 307 2.85 3.37 16.73
N VAL A 308 3.07 3.18 15.44
CA VAL A 308 2.03 3.11 14.41
C VAL A 308 2.35 1.93 13.51
N GLU A 309 1.36 1.09 13.25
CA GLU A 309 1.47 -0.06 12.36
C GLU A 309 0.22 -0.15 11.48
N LEU A 310 0.39 -0.54 10.23
CA LEU A 310 -0.69 -0.78 9.28
C LEU A 310 -0.73 -2.26 8.95
N THR A 311 -1.92 -2.88 9.03
CA THR A 311 -2.15 -4.29 8.69
C THR A 311 -3.39 -4.45 7.83
#